data_c84f4287208d145a6be81af8de02ccbc
#
_entry.id   c84f4287208d145a6be81af8de02ccbc
#
_cell.length_a   1.000
_cell.length_b   1.000
_cell.length_c   1.000
_cell.angle_alpha   90.00
_cell.angle_beta   90.00
_cell.angle_gamma   90.00
#
_symmetry.space_group_name_H-M   'P 1'
#
loop_
_entity.id
_entity.type
_entity.pdbx_description
1 polymer ?
#
loop_
_entity_poly.entity_id
_entity_poly.type
_entity_poly.pdbx_seq_one_letter_code
_entity_poly.pdbx_strand_id
1 'polypeptide(L)'
;MKQNNLLRVARWTTLVAATAASLIGATCAQAAGIPNKTLVYCSEGSPAGFDPAQYTTGVDFTANTFTVYNRLVEFERGGTKVEPGLAEKWDVSPDGKTYTFHLRHGVKFQTTSFFKPTRDFNADDVIFTFERMLDPNQPFRKAYPVQFPYFTDMGLDKLITKVEKVDPYTVKFTLKEVNAPFIQNLAMEYASILSAEYTDQLLKAGKAADINQYPVGTGPFIFRSYTKDATIRFDGNPEYWKPNAVKISKLIFSITPDAGVRVQKIKRDECQVMSYPRPADIAPLKAEPNLDMPSQPGFNLGYLAFNVTHKPVDKLEVRQALDMAINKKAIIESVYQGAGQLATNPMPPTQWSFVKNLPAASYDPAKAKDLLAKAGYPNGFDITLWAMPVQRAYNPNARLMAEMIQADWAKIGVKAKIVTYEWGEYIKRAHAGEDDTMLIGWTGDNGDPDNWLGTLLGCEAINGNNFSKWCYKPFDDLIQKGRTTSDVATRTKLYGDAQHIFAQQLPFSPIAHSTVYQPVSKKVVDMRIEPLGYARFDGVSVK
;
A
#
# COMPACT_ATOMS: atom_id res chain seq x y z
N MET A 1 92.26 3.96 45.39
CA MET A 1 92.87 2.78 46.03
C MET A 1 91.86 1.64 45.94
N LYS A 2 92.22 0.66 45.14
CA LYS A 2 92.25 -0.80 45.45
C LYS A 2 90.88 -1.36 45.94
N GLN A 3 90.27 -2.31 45.36
CA GLN A 3 90.59 -3.56 44.69
C GLN A 3 89.38 -4.48 44.96
N ASN A 4 88.86 -5.12 43.91
CA ASN A 4 88.81 -6.60 43.71
C ASN A 4 88.04 -7.43 44.79
N ASN A 5 87.21 -8.38 44.54
CA ASN A 5 87.24 -9.49 43.62
C ASN A 5 85.97 -10.36 43.76
N LEU A 6 85.49 -10.89 42.68
CA LEU A 6 85.27 -12.33 42.31
C LEU A 6 84.28 -13.21 43.01
N LEU A 7 83.33 -13.69 42.18
CA LEU A 7 82.88 -15.07 41.93
C LEU A 7 82.16 -15.89 43.07
N ARG A 8 80.93 -16.31 42.85
CA ARG A 8 80.62 -17.71 42.51
C ARG A 8 79.18 -17.97 42.17
N VAL A 9 79.03 -18.78 41.14
CA VAL A 9 77.88 -19.43 40.53
C VAL A 9 77.07 -20.32 41.53
N ALA A 10 75.77 -20.27 41.47
CA ALA A 10 74.93 -21.40 41.76
C ALA A 10 73.64 -21.32 40.95
N ARG A 11 73.42 -22.30 40.10
CA ARG A 11 72.19 -22.54 39.34
C ARG A 11 71.11 -23.05 40.29
N TRP A 12 69.92 -22.44 40.22
CA TRP A 12 68.68 -23.09 40.59
C TRP A 12 67.59 -22.81 39.55
N THR A 13 67.14 -23.83 38.90
CA THR A 13 65.98 -23.88 37.99
C THR A 13 64.73 -23.74 38.79
N THR A 14 63.92 -22.70 38.51
CA THR A 14 62.54 -22.64 38.97
C THR A 14 61.64 -22.41 37.74
N LEU A 15 60.74 -23.35 37.54
CA LEU A 15 59.61 -23.25 36.58
C LEU A 15 58.77 -22.01 36.90
N VAL A 16 58.60 -21.11 35.93
CA VAL A 16 57.57 -20.08 35.99
C VAL A 16 56.45 -20.51 35.02
N ALA A 17 55.32 -20.89 35.59
CA ALA A 17 54.10 -21.11 34.84
C ALA A 17 53.60 -19.77 34.30
N ALA A 18 53.62 -19.61 32.99
CA ALA A 18 53.03 -18.46 32.29
C ALA A 18 51.52 -18.66 32.21
N THR A 19 50.74 -18.00 33.07
CA THR A 19 49.30 -17.79 32.89
C THR A 19 49.06 -16.76 31.80
N ALA A 20 48.72 -17.23 30.61
CA ALA A 20 48.26 -16.36 29.53
C ALA A 20 46.84 -15.87 29.87
N ALA A 21 46.72 -14.66 30.38
CA ALA A 21 45.46 -13.94 30.49
C ALA A 21 45.02 -13.52 29.08
N SER A 22 44.09 -14.28 28.48
CA SER A 22 43.43 -13.91 27.25
C SER A 22 42.53 -12.71 27.54
N LEU A 23 42.99 -11.51 27.23
CA LEU A 23 42.17 -10.32 27.09
C LEU A 23 41.26 -10.51 25.89
N ILE A 24 40.02 -10.99 26.12
CA ILE A 24 38.96 -10.88 25.15
C ILE A 24 38.60 -9.40 25.10
N GLY A 25 39.21 -8.69 24.14
CA GLY A 25 38.77 -7.36 23.75
C GLY A 25 37.38 -7.46 23.14
N ALA A 26 36.34 -7.19 23.93
CA ALA A 26 35.03 -6.89 23.40
C ALA A 26 35.20 -5.61 22.56
N THR A 27 35.38 -5.77 21.25
CA THR A 27 35.22 -4.66 20.30
C THR A 27 33.75 -4.27 20.37
N CYS A 28 33.42 -3.24 21.17
CA CYS A 28 32.18 -2.50 20.97
C CYS A 28 32.23 -2.00 19.52
N ALA A 29 31.47 -2.68 18.64
CA ALA A 29 31.18 -2.13 17.33
C ALA A 29 30.40 -0.84 17.59
N GLN A 30 31.09 0.27 17.56
CA GLN A 30 30.48 1.59 17.57
C GLN A 30 29.57 1.63 16.34
N ALA A 31 28.27 1.68 16.54
CA ALA A 31 27.33 1.87 15.46
C ALA A 31 27.76 3.12 14.70
N ALA A 32 28.17 2.96 13.45
CA ALA A 32 28.53 4.08 12.60
C ALA A 32 27.33 5.03 12.57
N GLY A 33 27.54 6.28 12.97
CA GLY A 33 26.48 7.29 12.99
C GLY A 33 25.86 7.44 11.59
N ILE A 34 24.56 7.79 11.53
CA ILE A 34 23.86 8.01 10.25
C ILE A 34 24.63 9.06 9.45
N PRO A 35 25.01 8.80 8.17
CA PRO A 35 25.68 9.77 7.33
C PRO A 35 24.90 11.07 7.21
N ASN A 36 25.54 12.22 7.29
CA ASN A 36 24.89 13.53 7.16
C ASN A 36 24.49 13.80 5.70
N LYS A 37 23.48 13.09 5.22
CA LYS A 37 22.93 13.15 3.86
C LYS A 37 21.45 13.48 3.91
N THR A 38 21.01 14.32 2.97
CA THR A 38 19.61 14.69 2.80
C THR A 38 19.06 14.07 1.52
N LEU A 39 17.90 13.47 1.60
CA LEU A 39 17.09 13.04 0.46
C LEU A 39 15.86 13.95 0.37
N VAL A 40 15.61 14.51 -0.80
CA VAL A 40 14.38 15.24 -1.11
C VAL A 40 13.52 14.42 -2.05
N TYR A 41 12.31 14.13 -1.64
CA TYR A 41 11.27 13.45 -2.42
C TYR A 41 10.24 14.45 -2.92
N CYS A 42 10.06 14.56 -4.22
CA CYS A 42 8.97 15.35 -4.83
C CYS A 42 7.66 14.55 -4.78
N SER A 43 6.86 14.80 -3.76
CA SER A 43 5.56 14.17 -3.55
C SER A 43 4.47 14.82 -4.42
N GLU A 44 3.50 14.03 -4.84
CA GLU A 44 2.36 14.48 -5.67
C GLU A 44 1.26 15.18 -4.86
N GLY A 45 1.30 15.10 -3.53
CA GLY A 45 0.25 15.70 -2.70
C GLY A 45 0.61 15.77 -1.23
N SER A 46 -0.22 16.50 -0.50
CA SER A 46 -0.24 16.54 0.96
C SER A 46 -0.90 15.29 1.51
N PRO A 47 -0.35 14.64 2.57
CA PRO A 47 -1.10 13.65 3.31
C PRO A 47 -2.28 14.30 4.03
N ALA A 48 -3.38 13.55 4.15
CA ALA A 48 -4.54 13.97 4.93
C ALA A 48 -4.26 13.93 6.45
N GLY A 49 -3.28 13.09 6.87
CA GLY A 49 -2.83 13.03 8.24
C GLY A 49 -1.83 11.92 8.52
N PHE A 50 -1.54 11.73 9.80
CA PHE A 50 -0.48 10.84 10.27
C PHE A 50 -0.97 9.67 11.14
N ASP A 51 -2.26 9.44 11.28
CA ASP A 51 -2.82 8.23 11.88
C ASP A 51 -3.13 7.20 10.78
N PRO A 52 -2.28 6.17 10.55
CA PRO A 52 -2.38 5.31 9.36
C PRO A 52 -3.70 4.56 9.22
N ALA A 53 -4.38 4.27 10.34
CA ALA A 53 -5.62 3.50 10.31
C ALA A 53 -6.81 4.24 9.68
N GLN A 54 -6.71 5.58 9.50
CA GLN A 54 -7.79 6.41 8.96
C GLN A 54 -7.75 6.56 7.44
N TYR A 55 -6.64 6.22 6.78
CA TYR A 55 -6.40 6.56 5.39
C TYR A 55 -6.23 5.34 4.50
N THR A 56 -6.40 5.55 3.18
CA THR A 56 -6.34 4.50 2.16
C THR A 56 -5.56 4.93 0.93
N THR A 57 -4.72 5.98 1.03
CA THR A 57 -3.99 6.48 -0.15
C THR A 57 -2.48 6.35 0.01
N GLY A 58 -1.79 6.05 -1.12
CA GLY A 58 -0.33 5.88 -1.13
C GLY A 58 0.44 7.12 -0.67
N VAL A 59 -0.11 8.34 -0.86
CA VAL A 59 0.53 9.58 -0.37
C VAL A 59 0.52 9.66 1.15
N ASP A 60 -0.56 9.22 1.80
CA ASP A 60 -0.64 9.15 3.26
C ASP A 60 0.36 8.12 3.78
N PHE A 61 0.34 6.91 3.21
CA PHE A 61 1.21 5.81 3.65
C PHE A 61 2.70 6.13 3.48
N THR A 62 3.06 6.76 2.37
CA THR A 62 4.44 7.23 2.14
C THR A 62 4.88 8.22 3.23
N ALA A 63 3.97 9.11 3.66
CA ALA A 63 4.27 10.15 4.64
C ALA A 63 4.21 9.69 6.10
N ASN A 64 3.37 8.69 6.43
CA ASN A 64 3.15 8.26 7.81
C ASN A 64 3.68 6.84 8.07
N THR A 65 3.10 5.82 7.44
CA THR A 65 3.36 4.40 7.73
C THR A 65 4.82 4.02 7.53
N PHE A 66 5.39 4.36 6.37
CA PHE A 66 6.74 3.92 5.98
C PHE A 66 7.85 4.86 6.45
N THR A 67 7.50 5.92 7.13
CA THR A 67 8.45 6.82 7.79
C THR A 67 8.44 6.65 9.30
N VAL A 68 7.28 6.74 9.94
CA VAL A 68 7.16 6.87 11.40
C VAL A 68 6.88 5.55 12.09
N TYR A 69 6.17 4.62 11.43
CA TYR A 69 5.64 3.43 12.11
C TYR A 69 6.26 2.12 11.61
N ASN A 70 5.99 1.05 12.35
CA ASN A 70 6.15 -0.34 11.92
C ASN A 70 4.91 -1.16 12.31
N ARG A 71 4.79 -2.34 11.72
CA ARG A 71 3.72 -3.32 11.94
C ARG A 71 4.28 -4.59 12.56
N LEU A 72 3.42 -5.50 12.99
CA LEU A 72 3.85 -6.81 13.50
C LEU A 72 4.59 -7.60 12.42
N VAL A 73 4.07 -7.55 11.21
CA VAL A 73 4.65 -8.12 10.00
C VAL A 73 4.69 -7.04 8.91
N GLU A 74 5.59 -7.14 7.96
CA GLU A 74 5.79 -6.13 6.93
C GLU A 74 5.92 -6.79 5.55
N PHE A 75 5.62 -6.06 4.48
CA PHE A 75 5.99 -6.51 3.15
C PHE A 75 7.49 -6.27 2.91
N GLU A 76 8.13 -7.21 2.21
CA GLU A 76 9.50 -7.00 1.73
C GLU A 76 9.57 -5.77 0.81
N ARG A 77 10.71 -5.10 0.78
CA ARG A 77 10.91 -3.93 -0.08
C ARG A 77 10.87 -4.34 -1.56
N GLY A 78 10.01 -3.68 -2.32
CA GLY A 78 9.82 -3.94 -3.76
C GLY A 78 9.01 -5.20 -4.07
N GLY A 79 8.33 -5.78 -3.07
CA GLY A 79 7.53 -7.00 -3.21
C GLY A 79 6.27 -7.02 -2.36
N THR A 80 5.59 -8.17 -2.37
CA THR A 80 4.36 -8.41 -1.59
C THR A 80 4.50 -9.60 -0.65
N LYS A 81 5.70 -10.18 -0.55
CA LYS A 81 5.99 -11.24 0.41
C LYS A 81 6.03 -10.67 1.82
N VAL A 82 5.34 -11.34 2.74
CA VAL A 82 5.35 -10.93 4.15
C VAL A 82 6.64 -11.41 4.84
N GLU A 83 7.24 -10.52 5.61
CA GLU A 83 8.41 -10.77 6.44
C GLU A 83 8.17 -10.33 7.89
N PRO A 84 8.96 -10.80 8.88
CA PRO A 84 8.91 -10.34 10.25
C PRO A 84 9.15 -8.82 10.38
N GLY A 85 8.25 -8.15 11.10
CA GLY A 85 8.37 -6.74 11.50
C GLY A 85 8.69 -6.61 13.00
N LEU A 86 7.79 -6.01 13.76
CA LEU A 86 7.88 -5.93 15.24
C LEU A 86 7.67 -7.28 15.91
N ALA A 87 7.06 -8.26 15.25
CA ALA A 87 7.12 -9.66 15.64
C ALA A 87 8.31 -10.34 14.93
N GLU A 88 9.08 -11.13 15.67
CA GLU A 88 10.19 -11.92 15.13
C GLU A 88 9.70 -13.18 14.41
N LYS A 89 8.59 -13.72 14.90
CA LYS A 89 7.90 -14.89 14.34
C LYS A 89 6.46 -14.94 14.82
N TRP A 90 5.69 -15.80 14.21
CA TRP A 90 4.33 -16.12 14.66
C TRP A 90 4.03 -17.61 14.47
N ASP A 91 3.12 -18.11 15.30
CA ASP A 91 2.61 -19.47 15.22
C ASP A 91 1.12 -19.42 14.88
N VAL A 92 0.65 -20.37 14.09
CA VAL A 92 -0.77 -20.52 13.73
C VAL A 92 -1.26 -21.83 14.28
N SER A 93 -2.40 -21.81 14.98
CA SER A 93 -3.02 -23.04 15.52
C SER A 93 -3.44 -24.00 14.39
N PRO A 94 -3.53 -25.31 14.66
CA PRO A 94 -3.92 -26.31 13.65
C PRO A 94 -5.28 -26.04 12.99
N ASP A 95 -6.21 -25.38 13.69
CA ASP A 95 -7.53 -25.00 13.18
C ASP A 95 -7.50 -23.68 12.38
N GLY A 96 -6.34 -23.03 12.27
CA GLY A 96 -6.13 -21.79 11.50
C GLY A 96 -6.80 -20.55 12.10
N LYS A 97 -7.29 -20.61 13.34
CA LYS A 97 -8.07 -19.50 13.95
C LYS A 97 -7.31 -18.71 15.01
N THR A 98 -6.16 -19.20 15.46
CA THR A 98 -5.36 -18.53 16.48
C THR A 98 -3.98 -18.22 15.96
N TYR A 99 -3.56 -16.97 16.09
CA TYR A 99 -2.25 -16.48 15.69
C TYR A 99 -1.52 -15.95 16.92
N THR A 100 -0.36 -16.52 17.25
CA THR A 100 0.47 -16.11 18.39
C THR A 100 1.72 -15.42 17.86
N PHE A 101 1.88 -14.12 18.14
CA PHE A 101 3.03 -13.32 17.72
C PHE A 101 4.03 -13.17 18.85
N HIS A 102 5.31 -13.47 18.57
CA HIS A 102 6.44 -13.27 19.46
C HIS A 102 7.11 -11.94 19.11
N LEU A 103 7.05 -10.98 20.02
CA LEU A 103 7.45 -9.60 19.80
C LEU A 103 8.97 -9.41 20.00
N ARG A 104 9.56 -8.47 19.25
CA ARG A 104 10.97 -8.06 19.43
C ARG A 104 11.17 -7.39 20.77
N HIS A 105 12.31 -7.67 21.38
CA HIS A 105 12.80 -6.96 22.56
C HIS A 105 13.65 -5.74 22.16
N GLY A 106 13.70 -4.73 23.03
CA GLY A 106 14.57 -3.57 22.88
C GLY A 106 14.21 -2.62 21.74
N VAL A 107 13.02 -2.71 21.17
CA VAL A 107 12.53 -1.76 20.16
C VAL A 107 12.07 -0.49 20.84
N LYS A 108 12.66 0.65 20.46
CA LYS A 108 12.35 1.95 21.06
C LYS A 108 11.33 2.73 20.25
N PHE A 109 10.42 3.42 20.94
CA PHE A 109 9.66 4.49 20.34
C PHE A 109 10.54 5.74 20.14
N GLN A 110 10.20 6.53 19.14
CA GLN A 110 10.92 7.74 18.79
C GLN A 110 10.82 8.81 19.88
N THR A 111 11.94 9.43 20.22
CA THR A 111 11.97 10.65 21.04
C THR A 111 11.76 11.86 20.13
N THR A 112 10.77 12.69 20.47
CA THR A 112 10.43 13.93 19.76
C THR A 112 10.47 15.13 20.72
N SER A 113 10.19 16.32 20.23
CA SER A 113 10.06 17.51 21.09
C SER A 113 8.80 17.49 21.97
N PHE A 114 7.82 16.66 21.66
CA PHE A 114 6.51 16.58 22.32
C PHE A 114 6.27 15.24 23.04
N PHE A 115 7.17 14.25 22.88
CA PHE A 115 7.09 12.95 23.55
C PHE A 115 8.48 12.38 23.83
N LYS A 116 8.69 11.85 25.02
CA LYS A 116 9.85 11.09 25.43
C LYS A 116 9.40 9.77 26.02
N PRO A 117 9.64 8.62 25.36
CA PRO A 117 9.22 7.32 25.86
C PRO A 117 9.94 6.99 27.18
N THR A 118 9.24 6.32 28.10
CA THR A 118 9.80 5.82 29.35
C THR A 118 10.04 4.31 29.34
N ARG A 119 9.55 3.63 28.31
CA ARG A 119 9.72 2.20 28.08
C ARG A 119 9.89 1.85 26.60
N ASP A 120 10.41 0.67 26.33
CA ASP A 120 10.45 0.08 25.01
C ASP A 120 9.05 -0.43 24.58
N PHE A 121 8.90 -0.71 23.28
CA PHE A 121 7.74 -1.37 22.69
C PHE A 121 7.48 -2.72 23.36
N ASN A 122 6.21 -3.02 23.60
CA ASN A 122 5.76 -4.31 24.13
C ASN A 122 4.32 -4.64 23.71
N ALA A 123 3.74 -5.68 24.28
CA ALA A 123 2.39 -6.16 23.99
C ALA A 123 1.28 -5.12 24.26
N ASP A 124 1.47 -4.20 25.20
CA ASP A 124 0.46 -3.18 25.52
C ASP A 124 0.19 -2.24 24.34
N ASP A 125 1.22 -1.97 23.52
CA ASP A 125 1.10 -1.14 22.33
C ASP A 125 0.29 -1.83 21.23
N VAL A 126 0.47 -3.14 21.08
CA VAL A 126 -0.30 -3.97 20.15
C VAL A 126 -1.77 -4.05 20.60
N ILE A 127 -2.02 -4.34 21.87
CA ILE A 127 -3.36 -4.39 22.45
C ILE A 127 -4.08 -3.06 22.23
N PHE A 128 -3.45 -1.95 22.62
CA PHE A 128 -4.03 -0.62 22.41
C PHE A 128 -4.41 -0.37 20.95
N THR A 129 -3.49 -0.68 20.02
CA THR A 129 -3.68 -0.41 18.59
C THR A 129 -4.91 -1.12 18.04
N PHE A 130 -5.09 -2.40 18.37
CA PHE A 130 -6.20 -3.18 17.85
C PHE A 130 -7.50 -2.97 18.64
N GLU A 131 -7.45 -2.84 19.96
CA GLU A 131 -8.64 -2.53 20.77
C GLU A 131 -9.27 -1.19 20.37
N ARG A 132 -8.47 -0.19 20.02
CA ARG A 132 -8.96 1.08 19.50
C ARG A 132 -9.84 0.90 18.25
N MET A 133 -9.52 -0.07 17.41
CA MET A 133 -10.29 -0.36 16.19
C MET A 133 -11.48 -1.31 16.45
N LEU A 134 -11.32 -2.24 17.38
CA LEU A 134 -12.33 -3.27 17.69
C LEU A 134 -13.43 -2.76 18.63
N ASP A 135 -13.06 -2.06 19.72
CA ASP A 135 -14.01 -1.65 20.74
C ASP A 135 -14.44 -0.18 20.57
N PRO A 136 -15.71 0.09 20.19
CA PRO A 136 -16.24 1.45 20.10
C PRO A 136 -16.28 2.16 21.46
N ASN A 137 -16.15 1.43 22.58
CA ASN A 137 -16.13 1.98 23.92
C ASN A 137 -14.73 2.30 24.46
N GLN A 138 -13.68 1.94 23.73
CA GLN A 138 -12.32 2.22 24.11
C GLN A 138 -12.12 3.74 24.33
N PRO A 139 -11.53 4.18 25.47
CA PRO A 139 -11.51 5.58 25.87
C PRO A 139 -10.90 6.54 24.84
N PHE A 140 -9.80 6.15 24.19
CA PHE A 140 -9.16 6.98 23.17
C PHE A 140 -10.03 7.11 21.91
N ARG A 141 -10.72 6.02 21.49
CA ARG A 141 -11.67 6.04 20.39
C ARG A 141 -12.86 6.95 20.65
N LYS A 142 -13.37 6.98 21.90
CA LYS A 142 -14.43 7.92 22.31
C LYS A 142 -13.98 9.37 22.29
N ALA A 143 -12.73 9.63 22.72
CA ALA A 143 -12.16 10.97 22.72
C ALA A 143 -11.80 11.46 21.29
N TYR A 144 -11.52 10.53 20.38
CA TYR A 144 -11.21 10.80 18.99
C TYR A 144 -11.98 9.82 18.07
N PRO A 145 -13.27 10.09 17.82
CA PRO A 145 -14.14 9.21 17.05
C PRO A 145 -13.86 9.34 15.55
N VAL A 146 -13.14 8.36 15.00
CA VAL A 146 -12.76 8.29 13.60
C VAL A 146 -13.15 6.94 12.99
N GLN A 147 -13.16 6.85 11.66
CA GLN A 147 -13.39 5.63 10.92
C GLN A 147 -12.05 4.94 10.63
N PHE A 148 -12.10 3.62 10.44
CA PHE A 148 -10.97 2.77 10.10
C PHE A 148 -11.30 1.98 8.80
N PRO A 149 -11.24 2.63 7.62
CA PRO A 149 -11.81 2.09 6.38
C PRO A 149 -11.30 0.68 6.04
N TYR A 150 -10.00 0.47 5.93
CA TYR A 150 -9.48 -0.87 5.62
C TYR A 150 -9.88 -1.93 6.64
N PHE A 151 -9.85 -1.59 7.92
CA PHE A 151 -10.18 -2.53 8.99
C PHE A 151 -11.64 -3.00 8.91
N THR A 152 -12.56 -2.08 8.63
CA THR A 152 -14.00 -2.38 8.51
C THR A 152 -14.38 -2.97 7.16
N ASP A 153 -13.80 -2.46 6.05
CA ASP A 153 -14.13 -2.92 4.69
C ASP A 153 -13.67 -4.37 4.45
N MET A 154 -12.59 -4.80 5.11
CA MET A 154 -12.15 -6.20 5.09
C MET A 154 -12.85 -7.08 6.13
N GLY A 155 -13.83 -6.54 6.87
CA GLY A 155 -14.60 -7.27 7.89
C GLY A 155 -13.78 -7.72 9.10
N LEU A 156 -12.62 -7.12 9.36
CA LEU A 156 -11.74 -7.51 10.45
C LEU A 156 -12.31 -7.22 11.83
N ASP A 157 -13.18 -6.21 11.92
CA ASP A 157 -13.97 -5.86 13.11
C ASP A 157 -14.94 -6.99 13.53
N LYS A 158 -15.36 -7.83 12.57
CA LYS A 158 -16.24 -8.98 12.80
C LYS A 158 -15.47 -10.30 12.87
N LEU A 159 -14.30 -10.35 12.23
CA LEU A 159 -13.44 -11.52 12.16
C LEU A 159 -12.61 -11.72 13.43
N ILE A 160 -11.96 -10.65 13.92
CA ILE A 160 -11.12 -10.71 15.12
C ILE A 160 -12.03 -10.68 16.35
N THR A 161 -12.11 -11.81 17.05
CA THR A 161 -12.95 -11.93 18.25
C THR A 161 -12.22 -11.52 19.51
N LYS A 162 -10.89 -11.61 19.53
CA LYS A 162 -10.07 -11.26 20.68
C LYS A 162 -8.62 -10.97 20.29
N VAL A 163 -8.02 -9.98 20.97
CA VAL A 163 -6.58 -9.74 20.99
C VAL A 163 -6.13 -9.78 22.45
N GLU A 164 -5.19 -10.66 22.80
CA GLU A 164 -4.79 -10.93 24.18
C GLU A 164 -3.30 -10.74 24.38
N LYS A 165 -2.94 -10.06 25.44
CA LYS A 165 -1.59 -10.07 25.99
C LYS A 165 -1.37 -11.38 26.77
N VAL A 166 -0.53 -12.27 26.24
CA VAL A 166 -0.14 -13.51 26.94
C VAL A 166 0.94 -13.20 27.99
N ASP A 167 1.94 -12.43 27.57
CA ASP A 167 3.02 -11.88 28.39
C ASP A 167 3.51 -10.55 27.78
N PRO A 168 4.50 -9.85 28.36
CA PRO A 168 4.95 -8.55 27.81
C PRO A 168 5.43 -8.59 26.35
N TYR A 169 5.80 -9.76 25.82
CA TYR A 169 6.34 -9.91 24.47
C TYR A 169 5.62 -10.99 23.65
N THR A 170 4.44 -11.40 24.08
CA THR A 170 3.62 -12.37 23.34
C THR A 170 2.18 -11.90 23.27
N VAL A 171 1.65 -11.79 22.03
CA VAL A 171 0.27 -11.38 21.75
C VAL A 171 -0.42 -12.46 20.95
N LYS A 172 -1.68 -12.73 21.29
CA LYS A 172 -2.50 -13.74 20.63
C LYS A 172 -3.76 -13.10 20.02
N PHE A 173 -3.98 -13.36 18.73
CA PHE A 173 -5.21 -13.02 18.01
C PHE A 173 -6.06 -14.28 17.87
N THR A 174 -7.35 -14.16 18.16
CA THR A 174 -8.33 -15.22 17.94
C THR A 174 -9.34 -14.75 16.90
N LEU A 175 -9.55 -15.56 15.87
CA LEU A 175 -10.46 -15.30 14.79
C LEU A 175 -11.73 -16.13 14.93
N LYS A 176 -12.86 -15.60 14.47
CA LYS A 176 -14.14 -16.30 14.39
C LYS A 176 -14.06 -17.52 13.46
N GLU A 177 -13.35 -17.35 12.36
CA GLU A 177 -13.19 -18.36 11.31
C GLU A 177 -11.80 -18.26 10.68
N VAL A 178 -11.41 -19.26 9.89
CA VAL A 178 -10.16 -19.22 9.11
C VAL A 178 -10.18 -18.05 8.13
N ASN A 179 -9.09 -17.30 8.10
CA ASN A 179 -8.90 -16.23 7.11
C ASN A 179 -7.49 -16.31 6.54
N ALA A 180 -7.37 -16.87 5.34
CA ALA A 180 -6.08 -17.10 4.70
C ALA A 180 -5.26 -15.81 4.45
N PRO A 181 -5.86 -14.66 4.06
CA PRO A 181 -5.12 -13.41 3.89
C PRO A 181 -4.82 -12.67 5.21
N PHE A 182 -5.14 -13.22 6.39
CA PHE A 182 -5.02 -12.50 7.67
C PHE A 182 -3.61 -11.95 7.93
N ILE A 183 -2.57 -12.74 7.66
CA ILE A 183 -1.18 -12.28 7.85
C ILE A 183 -0.83 -11.15 6.86
N GLN A 184 -1.25 -11.25 5.60
CA GLN A 184 -1.07 -10.20 4.60
C GLN A 184 -1.82 -8.92 5.02
N ASN A 185 -3.03 -9.07 5.55
CA ASN A 185 -3.80 -7.94 6.06
C ASN A 185 -3.10 -7.25 7.24
N LEU A 186 -2.44 -7.99 8.13
CA LEU A 186 -1.65 -7.40 9.23
C LEU A 186 -0.34 -6.73 8.77
N ALA A 187 0.10 -6.94 7.52
CA ALA A 187 1.22 -6.21 6.93
C ALA A 187 0.78 -4.87 6.31
N MET A 188 -0.52 -4.63 6.16
CA MET A 188 -1.06 -3.39 5.62
C MET A 188 -0.94 -2.22 6.60
N GLU A 189 -1.09 -1.04 6.09
CA GLU A 189 -0.75 0.24 6.72
C GLU A 189 -1.58 0.54 7.97
N TYR A 190 -2.88 0.19 7.96
CA TYR A 190 -3.78 0.39 9.10
C TYR A 190 -3.32 -0.34 10.37
N ALA A 191 -2.55 -1.44 10.21
CA ALA A 191 -2.02 -2.23 11.32
C ALA A 191 -0.71 -1.66 11.92
N SER A 192 -0.37 -0.41 11.60
CA SER A 192 0.76 0.30 12.19
C SER A 192 0.60 0.44 13.70
N ILE A 193 1.61 0.00 14.44
CA ILE A 193 1.55 -0.03 15.91
C ILE A 193 1.79 1.35 16.50
N LEU A 194 0.86 1.79 17.32
CA LEU A 194 0.89 3.05 18.05
C LEU A 194 1.49 2.86 19.45
N SER A 195 2.09 3.91 20.01
CA SER A 195 2.54 3.90 21.41
C SER A 195 1.35 4.08 22.36
N ALA A 196 1.05 3.07 23.16
CA ALA A 196 0.03 3.17 24.20
C ALA A 196 0.37 4.25 25.24
N GLU A 197 1.66 4.43 25.54
CA GLU A 197 2.13 5.47 26.46
C GLU A 197 1.87 6.88 25.90
N TYR A 198 2.18 7.12 24.63
CA TYR A 198 1.94 8.41 23.99
C TYR A 198 0.45 8.72 23.86
N THR A 199 -0.34 7.74 23.48
CA THR A 199 -1.80 7.91 23.37
C THR A 199 -2.47 8.14 24.73
N ASP A 200 -1.99 7.52 25.80
CA ASP A 200 -2.43 7.81 27.18
C ASP A 200 -2.07 9.25 27.59
N GLN A 201 -0.85 9.73 27.25
CA GLN A 201 -0.45 11.12 27.45
C GLN A 201 -1.41 12.08 26.73
N LEU A 202 -1.72 11.83 25.45
CA LEU A 202 -2.64 12.65 24.67
C LEU A 202 -4.06 12.64 25.24
N LEU A 203 -4.54 11.46 25.65
CA LEU A 203 -5.87 11.30 26.24
C LEU A 203 -6.00 12.11 27.55
N LYS A 204 -5.02 11.98 28.45
CA LYS A 204 -4.97 12.74 29.71
C LYS A 204 -4.89 14.24 29.51
N ALA A 205 -4.26 14.67 28.42
CA ALA A 205 -4.17 16.09 28.05
C ALA A 205 -5.42 16.62 27.34
N GLY A 206 -6.42 15.77 27.03
CA GLY A 206 -7.59 16.14 26.22
C GLY A 206 -7.27 16.43 24.75
N LYS A 207 -6.17 15.86 24.23
CA LYS A 207 -5.61 16.13 22.90
C LYS A 207 -5.52 14.87 22.03
N ALA A 208 -6.46 13.93 22.17
CA ALA A 208 -6.42 12.67 21.45
C ALA A 208 -6.28 12.83 19.91
N ALA A 209 -6.88 13.89 19.34
CA ALA A 209 -6.77 14.20 17.91
C ALA A 209 -5.36 14.61 17.45
N ASP A 210 -4.48 15.02 18.36
CA ASP A 210 -3.11 15.43 18.05
C ASP A 210 -2.26 14.28 17.50
N ILE A 211 -2.65 13.00 17.72
CA ILE A 211 -2.00 11.84 17.10
C ILE A 211 -1.95 11.93 15.58
N ASN A 212 -2.94 12.58 14.97
CA ASN A 212 -3.02 12.78 13.53
C ASN A 212 -2.13 13.91 13.00
N GLN A 213 -1.50 14.69 13.86
CA GLN A 213 -0.63 15.81 13.51
C GLN A 213 0.80 15.64 14.03
N TYR A 214 0.95 14.95 15.14
CA TYR A 214 2.20 14.76 15.87
C TYR A 214 2.48 13.26 16.06
N PRO A 215 2.85 12.54 14.99
CA PRO A 215 3.00 11.08 15.04
C PRO A 215 4.23 10.66 15.83
N VAL A 216 4.11 9.55 16.56
CA VAL A 216 5.18 8.86 17.26
C VAL A 216 5.08 7.37 16.97
N GLY A 217 6.16 6.77 16.50
CA GLY A 217 6.23 5.35 16.20
C GLY A 217 7.61 4.76 16.46
N THR A 218 7.83 3.57 15.92
CA THR A 218 9.09 2.83 16.01
C THR A 218 9.87 2.84 14.69
N GLY A 219 9.41 3.60 13.70
CA GLY A 219 9.88 3.58 12.32
C GLY A 219 11.24 4.23 12.07
N PRO A 220 11.72 4.17 10.82
CA PRO A 220 13.07 4.59 10.43
C PRO A 220 13.29 6.11 10.45
N PHE A 221 12.24 6.92 10.43
CA PHE A 221 12.33 8.38 10.37
C PHE A 221 11.48 9.04 11.45
N ILE A 222 12.06 10.02 12.14
CA ILE A 222 11.42 10.78 13.20
C ILE A 222 10.78 12.03 12.60
N PHE A 223 9.48 12.20 12.79
CA PHE A 223 8.75 13.37 12.34
C PHE A 223 9.27 14.66 13.02
N ARG A 224 9.41 15.74 12.23
CA ARG A 224 9.85 17.05 12.71
C ARG A 224 8.83 18.15 12.47
N SER A 225 8.32 18.24 11.25
CA SER A 225 7.32 19.27 10.92
C SER A 225 6.56 18.93 9.65
N TYR A 226 5.35 19.45 9.57
CA TYR A 226 4.51 19.41 8.38
C TYR A 226 3.95 20.82 8.12
N THR A 227 4.17 21.31 6.92
CA THR A 227 3.51 22.50 6.39
C THR A 227 2.70 22.04 5.17
N LYS A 228 1.38 22.07 5.29
CA LYS A 228 0.45 21.63 4.24
C LYS A 228 0.77 22.31 2.92
N ASP A 229 0.70 21.56 1.83
CA ASP A 229 0.97 21.98 0.45
C ASP A 229 2.39 22.53 0.20
N ALA A 230 3.31 22.31 1.14
CA ALA A 230 4.69 22.77 1.05
C ALA A 230 5.70 21.66 1.36
N THR A 231 5.86 21.28 2.65
CA THR A 231 6.93 20.34 3.03
C THR A 231 6.57 19.46 4.22
N ILE A 232 7.11 18.23 4.25
CA ILE A 232 7.22 17.42 5.47
C ILE A 232 8.71 17.19 5.72
N ARG A 233 9.14 17.25 6.97
CA ARG A 233 10.54 17.05 7.36
C ARG A 233 10.65 15.93 8.37
N PHE A 234 11.61 15.06 8.14
CA PHE A 234 11.97 13.97 9.02
C PHE A 234 13.48 13.93 9.25
N ASP A 235 13.88 13.47 10.42
CA ASP A 235 15.26 13.07 10.68
C ASP A 235 15.36 11.54 10.68
N GLY A 236 16.50 11.00 10.26
CA GLY A 236 16.79 9.58 10.39
C GLY A 236 16.79 9.15 11.85
N ASN A 237 16.16 8.02 12.17
CA ASN A 237 16.09 7.49 13.53
C ASN A 237 17.40 6.73 13.88
N PRO A 238 18.27 7.25 14.76
CA PRO A 238 19.53 6.59 15.11
C PRO A 238 19.32 5.34 15.99
N GLU A 239 18.15 5.21 16.61
CA GLU A 239 17.80 4.08 17.47
C GLU A 239 16.87 3.08 16.76
N TYR A 240 16.82 3.14 15.41
CA TYR A 240 15.97 2.22 14.64
C TYR A 240 16.41 0.78 14.82
N TRP A 241 15.49 -0.09 15.16
CA TRP A 241 15.73 -1.48 15.51
C TRP A 241 16.31 -2.36 14.39
N LYS A 242 16.05 -2.02 13.11
CA LYS A 242 16.56 -2.77 11.95
C LYS A 242 17.96 -2.25 11.57
N PRO A 243 19.03 -3.04 11.74
CA PRO A 243 20.40 -2.58 11.51
C PRO A 243 20.60 -2.09 10.07
N ASN A 244 21.35 -1.02 9.90
CA ASN A 244 21.71 -0.45 8.59
C ASN A 244 20.55 -0.03 7.69
N ALA A 245 19.34 0.06 8.22
CA ALA A 245 18.17 0.47 7.42
C ALA A 245 18.05 2.01 7.31
N VAL A 246 18.67 2.78 8.18
CA VAL A 246 18.66 4.25 8.12
C VAL A 246 20.02 4.75 7.65
N LYS A 247 20.09 5.22 6.39
CA LYS A 247 21.34 5.63 5.72
C LYS A 247 21.36 7.12 5.33
N ILE A 248 20.29 7.85 5.62
CA ILE A 248 20.16 9.30 5.40
C ILE A 248 19.76 9.98 6.70
N SER A 249 20.34 11.14 6.99
CA SER A 249 20.04 11.89 8.22
C SER A 249 18.80 12.74 8.12
N LYS A 250 18.44 13.18 6.91
CA LYS A 250 17.25 14.00 6.66
C LYS A 250 16.48 13.51 5.46
N LEU A 251 15.17 13.37 5.63
CA LEU A 251 14.22 13.09 4.55
C LEU A 251 13.24 14.26 4.47
N ILE A 252 13.15 14.86 3.29
CA ILE A 252 12.28 16.01 3.05
C ILE A 252 11.30 15.67 1.94
N PHE A 253 10.01 15.82 2.19
CA PHE A 253 8.99 15.77 1.15
C PHE A 253 8.76 17.20 0.64
N SER A 254 9.05 17.44 -0.62
CA SER A 254 8.71 18.66 -1.35
C SER A 254 7.36 18.42 -2.03
N ILE A 255 6.28 18.88 -1.40
CA ILE A 255 4.93 18.68 -1.92
C ILE A 255 4.76 19.51 -3.19
N THR A 256 4.51 18.85 -4.30
CA THR A 256 4.49 19.48 -5.62
C THR A 256 3.41 18.77 -6.47
N PRO A 257 2.15 19.20 -6.38
CA PRO A 257 1.02 18.52 -7.06
C PRO A 257 1.14 18.48 -8.59
N ASP A 258 1.66 19.53 -9.21
CA ASP A 258 1.84 19.57 -10.67
C ASP A 258 2.99 18.68 -11.13
N ALA A 259 2.69 17.72 -12.01
CA ALA A 259 3.67 16.75 -12.50
C ALA A 259 4.77 17.41 -13.35
N GLY A 260 4.45 18.44 -14.13
CA GLY A 260 5.43 19.18 -14.93
C GLY A 260 6.44 19.91 -14.04
N VAL A 261 5.96 20.51 -12.94
CA VAL A 261 6.85 21.14 -11.94
C VAL A 261 7.73 20.11 -11.27
N ARG A 262 7.20 18.92 -10.92
CA ARG A 262 8.03 17.83 -10.38
C ARG A 262 9.13 17.42 -11.35
N VAL A 263 8.81 17.31 -12.65
CA VAL A 263 9.80 17.03 -13.71
C VAL A 263 10.89 18.09 -13.74
N GLN A 264 10.56 19.38 -13.67
CA GLN A 264 11.57 20.44 -13.65
C GLN A 264 12.43 20.38 -12.39
N LYS A 265 11.86 20.09 -11.23
CA LYS A 265 12.61 19.97 -9.97
C LYS A 265 13.61 18.82 -10.00
N ILE A 266 13.22 17.62 -10.46
CA ILE A 266 14.15 16.50 -10.49
C ILE A 266 15.28 16.70 -11.50
N LYS A 267 15.00 17.33 -12.66
CA LYS A 267 16.03 17.71 -13.64
C LYS A 267 17.05 18.69 -13.08
N ARG A 268 16.64 19.62 -12.21
CA ARG A 268 17.51 20.58 -11.52
C ARG A 268 18.11 20.08 -10.22
N ASP A 269 17.90 18.80 -9.88
CA ASP A 269 18.34 18.16 -8.63
C ASP A 269 17.77 18.84 -7.36
N GLU A 270 16.64 19.53 -7.47
CA GLU A 270 15.90 20.07 -6.32
C GLU A 270 15.15 18.96 -5.55
N CYS A 271 14.92 17.81 -6.16
CA CYS A 271 14.59 16.55 -5.53
C CYS A 271 15.31 15.39 -6.23
N GLN A 272 15.54 14.31 -5.50
CA GLN A 272 16.28 13.15 -5.98
C GLN A 272 15.40 11.97 -6.34
N VAL A 273 14.13 11.99 -5.92
CA VAL A 273 13.11 10.99 -6.26
C VAL A 273 11.81 11.74 -6.53
N MET A 274 11.04 11.34 -7.54
CA MET A 274 9.70 11.88 -7.76
C MET A 274 8.68 10.76 -7.96
N SER A 275 7.43 11.04 -7.57
CA SER A 275 6.27 10.18 -7.85
C SER A 275 5.65 10.49 -9.21
N TYR A 276 5.03 9.50 -9.79
CA TYR A 276 4.07 9.57 -10.91
C TYR A 276 4.42 10.56 -12.04
N PRO A 277 5.46 10.26 -12.87
CA PRO A 277 5.67 11.02 -14.12
C PRO A 277 4.47 10.81 -15.06
N ARG A 278 4.10 11.81 -15.85
CA ARG A 278 3.12 11.62 -16.91
C ARG A 278 3.71 10.71 -18.00
N PRO A 279 2.92 9.93 -18.74
CA PRO A 279 3.41 9.12 -19.85
C PRO A 279 4.27 9.91 -20.85
N ALA A 280 3.87 11.14 -21.17
CA ALA A 280 4.61 12.03 -22.07
C ALA A 280 5.99 12.47 -21.53
N ASP A 281 6.19 12.43 -20.22
CA ASP A 281 7.45 12.83 -19.59
C ASP A 281 8.46 11.67 -19.51
N ILE A 282 8.04 10.42 -19.74
CA ILE A 282 8.89 9.21 -19.57
C ILE A 282 10.08 9.23 -20.53
N ALA A 283 9.86 9.46 -21.82
CA ALA A 283 10.93 9.49 -22.82
C ALA A 283 11.93 10.65 -22.57
N PRO A 284 11.50 11.89 -22.33
CA PRO A 284 12.41 12.98 -21.93
C PRO A 284 13.19 12.71 -20.64
N LEU A 285 12.58 12.08 -19.63
CA LEU A 285 13.26 11.76 -18.37
C LEU A 285 14.29 10.62 -18.53
N LYS A 286 13.99 9.62 -19.38
CA LYS A 286 14.96 8.57 -19.73
C LYS A 286 16.20 9.10 -20.44
N ALA A 287 16.08 10.22 -21.14
CA ALA A 287 17.20 10.86 -21.85
C ALA A 287 18.08 11.73 -20.94
N GLU A 288 17.66 12.00 -19.69
CA GLU A 288 18.43 12.82 -18.75
C GLU A 288 19.64 12.04 -18.20
N PRO A 289 20.87 12.56 -18.39
CA PRO A 289 22.10 11.84 -18.06
C PRO A 289 22.26 11.55 -16.56
N ASN A 290 21.65 12.36 -15.69
CA ASN A 290 21.75 12.28 -14.24
C ASN A 290 20.60 11.49 -13.58
N LEU A 291 19.67 10.96 -14.37
CA LEU A 291 18.53 10.20 -13.86
C LEU A 291 18.59 8.73 -14.28
N ASP A 292 18.06 7.89 -13.41
CA ASP A 292 17.64 6.55 -13.70
C ASP A 292 16.10 6.50 -13.74
N MET A 293 15.56 5.62 -14.58
CA MET A 293 14.13 5.43 -14.76
C MET A 293 13.75 3.96 -14.52
N PRO A 294 13.90 3.45 -13.29
CA PRO A 294 13.41 2.11 -13.00
C PRO A 294 11.92 2.00 -13.30
N SER A 295 11.52 0.84 -13.77
CA SER A 295 10.12 0.54 -14.08
C SER A 295 9.80 -0.92 -13.77
N GLN A 296 8.53 -1.16 -13.45
CA GLN A 296 8.02 -2.52 -13.29
C GLN A 296 6.55 -2.60 -13.71
N PRO A 297 6.03 -3.79 -14.03
CA PRO A 297 4.59 -4.00 -14.18
C PRO A 297 3.86 -3.51 -12.94
N GLY A 298 2.84 -2.68 -13.12
CA GLY A 298 2.04 -2.15 -12.01
C GLY A 298 1.18 -3.25 -11.40
N PHE A 299 1.11 -3.28 -10.09
CA PHE A 299 0.16 -4.11 -9.36
C PHE A 299 -1.19 -3.37 -9.29
N ASN A 300 -1.73 -3.06 -10.49
CA ASN A 300 -2.89 -2.20 -10.63
C ASN A 300 -3.78 -2.60 -11.81
N LEU A 301 -5.01 -2.07 -11.79
CA LEU A 301 -6.01 -2.24 -12.83
C LEU A 301 -6.80 -0.93 -12.97
N GLY A 302 -6.87 -0.37 -14.18
CA GLY A 302 -7.84 0.65 -14.57
C GLY A 302 -9.03 -0.01 -15.25
N TYR A 303 -10.24 0.35 -14.83
CA TYR A 303 -11.47 -0.24 -15.35
C TYR A 303 -12.63 0.77 -15.44
N LEU A 304 -13.66 0.38 -16.17
CA LEU A 304 -14.95 1.06 -16.25
C LEU A 304 -15.98 0.23 -15.51
N ALA A 305 -16.47 0.70 -14.37
CA ALA A 305 -17.54 0.05 -13.61
C ALA A 305 -18.90 0.30 -14.27
N PHE A 306 -19.77 -0.70 -14.21
CA PHE A 306 -21.19 -0.61 -14.58
C PHE A 306 -22.03 -0.76 -13.30
N ASN A 307 -22.74 0.28 -12.88
CA ASN A 307 -23.63 0.16 -11.72
C ASN A 307 -24.86 -0.68 -12.09
N VAL A 308 -24.79 -1.97 -11.77
CA VAL A 308 -25.84 -2.94 -12.19
C VAL A 308 -27.19 -2.73 -11.48
N THR A 309 -27.30 -1.77 -10.58
CA THR A 309 -28.60 -1.36 -9.99
C THR A 309 -29.34 -0.36 -10.86
N HIS A 310 -28.69 0.20 -11.89
CA HIS A 310 -29.23 1.18 -12.81
C HIS A 310 -29.56 0.57 -14.18
N LYS A 311 -30.68 1.00 -14.77
CA LYS A 311 -31.01 0.69 -16.16
C LYS A 311 -30.28 1.65 -17.10
N PRO A 312 -29.82 1.15 -18.27
CA PRO A 312 -29.99 -0.20 -18.78
C PRO A 312 -28.84 -1.16 -18.49
N VAL A 313 -27.81 -0.75 -17.71
CA VAL A 313 -26.61 -1.56 -17.43
C VAL A 313 -26.86 -2.71 -16.43
N ASP A 314 -28.08 -2.83 -15.87
CA ASP A 314 -28.56 -4.01 -15.16
C ASP A 314 -28.57 -5.26 -16.08
N LYS A 315 -28.77 -5.08 -17.40
CA LYS A 315 -28.77 -6.16 -18.39
C LYS A 315 -27.33 -6.53 -18.80
N LEU A 316 -27.02 -7.82 -18.75
CA LEU A 316 -25.71 -8.34 -19.16
C LEU A 316 -25.38 -8.01 -20.61
N GLU A 317 -26.37 -8.19 -21.52
CA GLU A 317 -26.20 -7.94 -22.95
C GLU A 317 -25.84 -6.47 -23.24
N VAL A 318 -26.36 -5.53 -22.45
CA VAL A 318 -26.01 -4.10 -22.56
C VAL A 318 -24.56 -3.88 -22.11
N ARG A 319 -24.14 -4.44 -20.99
CA ARG A 319 -22.73 -4.32 -20.54
C ARG A 319 -21.76 -4.92 -21.54
N GLN A 320 -22.09 -6.09 -22.10
CA GLN A 320 -21.29 -6.74 -23.16
C GLN A 320 -21.21 -5.90 -24.43
N ALA A 321 -22.31 -5.26 -24.83
CA ALA A 321 -22.32 -4.36 -25.99
C ALA A 321 -21.47 -3.10 -25.74
N LEU A 322 -21.62 -2.49 -24.57
CA LEU A 322 -20.82 -1.31 -24.19
C LEU A 322 -19.32 -1.62 -24.14
N ASP A 323 -18.93 -2.78 -23.57
CA ASP A 323 -17.54 -3.23 -23.52
C ASP A 323 -16.98 -3.50 -24.93
N MET A 324 -17.75 -4.21 -25.78
CA MET A 324 -17.36 -4.54 -27.15
C MET A 324 -17.22 -3.31 -28.04
N ALA A 325 -17.94 -2.23 -27.74
CA ALA A 325 -17.87 -0.98 -28.49
C ALA A 325 -16.64 -0.12 -28.13
N ILE A 326 -15.91 -0.41 -27.05
CA ILE A 326 -14.74 0.38 -26.62
C ILE A 326 -13.49 -0.07 -27.36
N ASN A 327 -12.83 0.86 -28.09
CA ASN A 327 -11.52 0.62 -28.69
C ASN A 327 -10.42 0.73 -27.65
N LYS A 328 -10.31 -0.30 -26.78
CA LYS A 328 -9.32 -0.35 -25.70
C LYS A 328 -7.88 -0.23 -26.21
N LYS A 329 -7.58 -0.76 -27.43
CA LYS A 329 -6.26 -0.63 -28.03
C LYS A 329 -5.89 0.83 -28.28
N ALA A 330 -6.79 1.60 -28.88
CA ALA A 330 -6.58 3.03 -29.10
C ALA A 330 -6.44 3.81 -27.77
N ILE A 331 -7.17 3.40 -26.73
CA ILE A 331 -7.02 3.96 -25.37
C ILE A 331 -5.62 3.69 -24.82
N ILE A 332 -5.10 2.45 -24.92
CA ILE A 332 -3.73 2.12 -24.48
C ILE A 332 -2.69 2.98 -25.21
N GLU A 333 -2.84 3.15 -26.52
CA GLU A 333 -1.93 3.96 -27.33
C GLU A 333 -1.98 5.45 -26.97
N SER A 334 -3.17 6.03 -26.80
CA SER A 334 -3.35 7.47 -26.61
C SER A 334 -3.21 7.91 -25.14
N VAL A 335 -3.75 7.15 -24.20
CA VAL A 335 -3.79 7.53 -22.79
C VAL A 335 -2.54 7.06 -22.05
N TYR A 336 -2.07 5.85 -22.31
CA TYR A 336 -0.91 5.27 -21.62
C TYR A 336 0.41 5.45 -22.36
N GLN A 337 0.40 5.74 -23.67
CA GLN A 337 1.59 6.07 -24.49
C GLN A 337 2.75 5.10 -24.29
N GLY A 338 2.46 3.79 -24.29
CA GLY A 338 3.44 2.73 -24.06
C GLY A 338 3.68 2.35 -22.59
N ALA A 339 3.09 3.08 -21.64
CA ALA A 339 3.16 2.76 -20.22
C ALA A 339 1.98 1.90 -19.72
N GLY A 340 1.31 1.16 -20.60
CA GLY A 340 0.18 0.30 -20.26
C GLY A 340 0.05 -0.90 -21.18
N GLN A 341 -0.63 -1.92 -20.69
CA GLN A 341 -1.03 -3.10 -21.44
C GLN A 341 -2.53 -3.36 -21.26
N LEU A 342 -3.15 -3.97 -22.26
CA LEU A 342 -4.56 -4.31 -22.22
C LEU A 342 -4.87 -5.25 -21.05
N ALA A 343 -5.90 -4.91 -20.27
CA ALA A 343 -6.43 -5.77 -19.23
C ALA A 343 -7.64 -6.57 -19.73
N THR A 344 -7.71 -7.83 -19.29
CA THR A 344 -8.84 -8.74 -19.54
C THR A 344 -9.42 -9.33 -18.26
N ASN A 345 -8.67 -9.24 -17.16
CA ASN A 345 -8.98 -9.85 -15.87
C ASN A 345 -9.27 -8.78 -14.82
N PRO A 346 -9.95 -9.16 -13.74
CA PRO A 346 -10.20 -8.25 -12.61
C PRO A 346 -8.98 -8.06 -11.69
N MET A 347 -7.81 -8.57 -12.06
CA MET A 347 -6.55 -8.44 -11.31
C MET A 347 -5.36 -8.41 -12.27
N PRO A 348 -4.19 -7.89 -11.85
CA PRO A 348 -3.01 -7.81 -12.71
C PRO A 348 -2.34 -9.17 -12.94
N PRO A 349 -1.59 -9.34 -14.06
CA PRO A 349 -0.92 -10.60 -14.40
C PRO A 349 0.21 -10.97 -13.43
N THR A 350 0.62 -10.08 -12.55
CA THR A 350 1.58 -10.34 -11.47
C THR A 350 0.95 -11.03 -10.25
N GLN A 351 -0.38 -11.16 -10.23
CA GLN A 351 -1.07 -11.88 -9.16
C GLN A 351 -0.96 -13.40 -9.36
N TRP A 352 -0.64 -14.14 -8.31
CA TRP A 352 -0.33 -15.57 -8.38
C TRP A 352 -1.49 -16.47 -8.84
N SER A 353 -2.75 -16.03 -8.72
CA SER A 353 -3.93 -16.76 -9.21
C SER A 353 -4.46 -16.25 -10.56
N PHE A 354 -3.70 -15.40 -11.26
CA PHE A 354 -4.10 -14.83 -12.54
C PHE A 354 -4.36 -15.90 -13.60
N VAL A 355 -5.55 -15.87 -14.21
CA VAL A 355 -5.92 -16.76 -15.31
C VAL A 355 -5.41 -16.19 -16.63
N LYS A 356 -4.49 -16.87 -17.27
CA LYS A 356 -4.04 -16.54 -18.62
C LYS A 356 -5.16 -16.85 -19.62
N ASN A 357 -5.30 -16.02 -20.65
CA ASN A 357 -6.24 -16.23 -21.76
C ASN A 357 -7.73 -16.28 -21.34
N LEU A 358 -8.11 -15.45 -20.34
CA LEU A 358 -9.51 -15.27 -20.02
C LEU A 358 -10.25 -14.70 -21.25
N PRO A 359 -11.44 -15.21 -21.63
CA PRO A 359 -12.19 -14.68 -22.76
C PRO A 359 -12.48 -13.19 -22.59
N ALA A 360 -12.19 -12.39 -23.60
CA ALA A 360 -12.49 -10.97 -23.66
C ALA A 360 -13.11 -10.62 -25.02
N ALA A 361 -14.04 -9.67 -25.02
CA ALA A 361 -14.64 -9.20 -26.26
C ALA A 361 -13.59 -8.43 -27.09
N SER A 362 -13.58 -8.68 -28.40
CA SER A 362 -12.87 -7.86 -29.37
C SER A 362 -13.68 -6.59 -29.69
N TYR A 363 -12.99 -5.51 -30.05
CA TYR A 363 -13.62 -4.30 -30.53
C TYR A 363 -14.44 -4.56 -31.79
N ASP A 364 -15.76 -4.44 -31.71
CA ASP A 364 -16.70 -4.67 -32.83
C ASP A 364 -17.96 -3.83 -32.61
N PRO A 365 -17.97 -2.54 -33.04
CA PRO A 365 -19.14 -1.68 -32.89
C PRO A 365 -20.39 -2.16 -33.63
N ALA A 366 -20.23 -2.86 -34.76
CA ALA A 366 -21.39 -3.37 -35.52
C ALA A 366 -22.13 -4.46 -34.71
N LYS A 367 -21.38 -5.43 -34.22
CA LYS A 367 -21.93 -6.49 -33.37
C LYS A 367 -22.45 -5.96 -32.04
N ALA A 368 -21.81 -4.94 -31.48
CA ALA A 368 -22.27 -4.24 -30.26
C ALA A 368 -23.65 -3.61 -30.47
N LYS A 369 -23.86 -2.93 -31.61
CA LYS A 369 -25.15 -2.34 -31.97
C LYS A 369 -26.24 -3.37 -32.14
N ASP A 370 -25.93 -4.51 -32.78
CA ASP A 370 -26.88 -5.62 -32.94
C ASP A 370 -27.27 -6.23 -31.57
N LEU A 371 -26.30 -6.31 -30.64
CA LEU A 371 -26.53 -6.81 -29.28
C LEU A 371 -27.43 -5.85 -28.49
N LEU A 372 -27.21 -4.52 -28.60
CA LEU A 372 -28.12 -3.53 -28.01
C LEU A 372 -29.53 -3.62 -28.54
N ALA A 373 -29.68 -3.80 -29.85
CA ALA A 373 -31.02 -3.96 -30.47
C ALA A 373 -31.76 -5.20 -29.91
N LYS A 374 -31.05 -6.33 -29.77
CA LYS A 374 -31.58 -7.55 -29.15
C LYS A 374 -31.93 -7.36 -27.67
N ALA A 375 -31.18 -6.53 -26.96
CA ALA A 375 -31.42 -6.17 -25.56
C ALA A 375 -32.63 -5.20 -25.39
N GLY A 376 -33.22 -4.72 -26.50
CA GLY A 376 -34.37 -3.81 -26.50
C GLY A 376 -34.00 -2.33 -26.66
N TYR A 377 -32.79 -2.02 -27.10
CA TYR A 377 -32.30 -0.64 -27.31
C TYR A 377 -31.80 -0.40 -28.74
N PRO A 378 -32.63 -0.59 -29.79
CA PRO A 378 -32.19 -0.47 -31.18
C PRO A 378 -31.75 0.94 -31.57
N ASN A 379 -32.21 1.97 -30.85
CA ASN A 379 -31.85 3.38 -31.05
C ASN A 379 -30.87 3.92 -30.04
N GLY A 380 -30.24 3.06 -29.21
CA GLY A 380 -29.38 3.44 -28.10
C GLY A 380 -30.16 4.05 -26.92
N PHE A 381 -29.44 4.77 -26.07
CA PHE A 381 -29.94 5.41 -24.84
C PHE A 381 -28.97 6.49 -24.35
N ASP A 382 -29.46 7.31 -23.40
CA ASP A 382 -28.62 8.27 -22.68
C ASP A 382 -28.07 7.64 -21.41
N ILE A 383 -26.79 7.92 -21.05
CA ILE A 383 -26.11 7.37 -19.88
C ILE A 383 -25.07 8.35 -19.33
N THR A 384 -24.80 8.31 -18.04
CA THR A 384 -23.68 9.05 -17.45
C THR A 384 -22.38 8.24 -17.49
N LEU A 385 -21.29 8.90 -17.82
CA LEU A 385 -19.92 8.35 -17.77
C LEU A 385 -19.06 9.24 -16.85
N TRP A 386 -18.78 8.73 -15.68
CA TRP A 386 -18.00 9.48 -14.70
C TRP A 386 -16.51 9.37 -14.99
N ALA A 387 -15.82 10.52 -15.05
CA ALA A 387 -14.37 10.61 -15.25
C ALA A 387 -13.69 11.14 -13.98
N MET A 388 -12.66 10.43 -13.51
CA MET A 388 -11.87 10.83 -12.36
C MET A 388 -11.21 12.20 -12.60
N PRO A 389 -11.19 13.10 -11.59
CA PRO A 389 -10.52 14.40 -11.71
C PRO A 389 -9.00 14.32 -11.48
N VAL A 390 -8.51 13.19 -11.01
CA VAL A 390 -7.12 12.99 -10.57
C VAL A 390 -6.38 12.00 -11.46
N GLN A 391 -5.07 12.23 -11.61
CA GLN A 391 -4.16 11.26 -12.22
C GLN A 391 -3.83 10.14 -11.25
N ARG A 392 -3.87 8.90 -11.73
CA ARG A 392 -3.42 7.70 -11.00
C ARG A 392 -2.56 6.84 -11.91
N ALA A 393 -1.74 5.96 -11.32
CA ALA A 393 -0.94 5.01 -12.10
C ALA A 393 -1.82 4.17 -13.03
N TYR A 394 -2.93 3.66 -12.53
CA TYR A 394 -3.89 2.86 -13.31
C TYR A 394 -4.73 3.65 -14.33
N ASN A 395 -4.76 4.99 -14.24
CA ASN A 395 -5.41 5.86 -15.23
C ASN A 395 -4.73 7.24 -15.27
N PRO A 396 -3.78 7.46 -16.18
CA PRO A 396 -3.01 8.69 -16.24
C PRO A 396 -3.80 9.89 -16.83
N ASN A 397 -4.92 9.65 -17.53
CA ASN A 397 -5.78 10.70 -18.07
C ASN A 397 -7.22 10.20 -18.27
N ALA A 398 -8.00 10.21 -17.19
CA ALA A 398 -9.38 9.73 -17.21
C ALA A 398 -10.31 10.59 -18.07
N ARG A 399 -10.03 11.89 -18.20
CA ARG A 399 -10.81 12.78 -19.07
C ARG A 399 -10.68 12.38 -20.54
N LEU A 400 -9.47 12.20 -21.04
CA LEU A 400 -9.24 11.75 -22.42
C LEU A 400 -9.83 10.36 -22.64
N MET A 401 -9.67 9.44 -21.67
CA MET A 401 -10.25 8.10 -21.76
C MET A 401 -11.78 8.16 -21.88
N ALA A 402 -12.44 8.99 -21.06
CA ALA A 402 -13.90 9.17 -21.12
C ALA A 402 -14.35 9.76 -22.47
N GLU A 403 -13.64 10.73 -23.03
CA GLU A 403 -13.93 11.31 -24.34
C GLU A 403 -13.80 10.29 -25.47
N MET A 404 -12.80 9.40 -25.41
CA MET A 404 -12.64 8.30 -26.36
C MET A 404 -13.79 7.29 -26.25
N ILE A 405 -14.17 6.88 -25.03
CA ILE A 405 -15.29 5.97 -24.78
C ILE A 405 -16.61 6.62 -25.25
N GLN A 406 -16.84 7.89 -24.96
CA GLN A 406 -18.01 8.64 -25.42
C GLN A 406 -18.12 8.61 -26.95
N ALA A 407 -17.02 8.86 -27.66
CA ALA A 407 -16.97 8.82 -29.12
C ALA A 407 -17.23 7.41 -29.68
N ASP A 408 -16.74 6.39 -29.02
CA ASP A 408 -16.96 4.99 -29.40
C ASP A 408 -18.42 4.57 -29.17
N TRP A 409 -19.00 4.91 -28.04
CA TRP A 409 -20.40 4.60 -27.72
C TRP A 409 -21.39 5.36 -28.61
N ALA A 410 -21.04 6.55 -29.08
CA ALA A 410 -21.87 7.28 -30.05
C ALA A 410 -22.07 6.51 -31.36
N LYS A 411 -21.09 5.68 -31.79
CA LYS A 411 -21.19 4.83 -33.00
C LYS A 411 -22.30 3.78 -32.92
N ILE A 412 -22.67 3.41 -31.70
CA ILE A 412 -23.73 2.42 -31.43
C ILE A 412 -25.03 3.06 -30.91
N GLY A 413 -25.15 4.40 -30.99
CA GLY A 413 -26.33 5.16 -30.60
C GLY A 413 -26.41 5.52 -29.12
N VAL A 414 -25.40 5.18 -28.31
CA VAL A 414 -25.39 5.51 -26.88
C VAL A 414 -24.79 6.91 -26.67
N LYS A 415 -25.55 7.78 -25.98
CA LYS A 415 -25.19 9.16 -25.71
C LYS A 415 -24.66 9.28 -24.28
N ALA A 416 -23.36 9.20 -24.12
CA ALA A 416 -22.72 9.33 -22.83
C ALA A 416 -22.54 10.81 -22.43
N LYS A 417 -23.00 11.18 -21.23
CA LYS A 417 -22.72 12.48 -20.61
C LYS A 417 -21.53 12.31 -19.65
N ILE A 418 -20.40 12.94 -19.97
CA ILE A 418 -19.24 12.91 -19.09
C ILE A 418 -19.51 13.79 -17.87
N VAL A 419 -19.31 13.22 -16.68
CA VAL A 419 -19.48 13.87 -15.37
C VAL A 419 -18.17 13.75 -14.58
N THR A 420 -17.83 14.78 -13.83
CA THR A 420 -16.69 14.78 -12.91
C THR A 420 -17.03 15.59 -11.65
N TYR A 421 -16.44 15.23 -10.53
CA TYR A 421 -16.56 15.91 -9.25
C TYR A 421 -15.17 16.07 -8.65
N GLU A 422 -15.00 16.89 -7.61
CA GLU A 422 -13.80 16.84 -6.78
C GLU A 422 -13.59 15.41 -6.24
N TRP A 423 -12.33 14.99 -6.02
CA TRP A 423 -12.02 13.58 -5.78
C TRP A 423 -12.75 12.97 -4.59
N GLY A 424 -12.78 13.65 -3.46
CA GLY A 424 -13.49 13.16 -2.28
C GLY A 424 -14.99 13.03 -2.51
N GLU A 425 -15.59 14.00 -3.19
CA GLU A 425 -17.01 13.98 -3.57
C GLU A 425 -17.29 12.92 -4.63
N TYR A 426 -16.35 12.69 -5.56
CA TYR A 426 -16.43 11.62 -6.56
C TYR A 426 -16.59 10.25 -5.90
N ILE A 427 -15.73 9.94 -4.96
CA ILE A 427 -15.74 8.65 -4.23
C ILE A 427 -16.99 8.53 -3.34
N LYS A 428 -17.33 9.60 -2.60
CA LYS A 428 -18.51 9.61 -1.74
C LYS A 428 -19.82 9.32 -2.50
N ARG A 429 -19.99 9.98 -3.65
CA ARG A 429 -21.17 9.78 -4.52
C ARG A 429 -21.17 8.41 -5.19
N ALA A 430 -20.02 7.90 -5.58
CA ALA A 430 -19.87 6.55 -6.11
C ALA A 430 -20.24 5.48 -5.06
N HIS A 431 -19.85 5.67 -3.80
CA HIS A 431 -20.31 4.80 -2.72
C HIS A 431 -21.83 4.86 -2.54
N ALA A 432 -22.44 6.03 -2.74
CA ALA A 432 -23.90 6.18 -2.73
C ALA A 432 -24.59 5.58 -3.98
N GLY A 433 -23.81 5.17 -5.01
CA GLY A 433 -24.32 4.54 -6.23
C GLY A 433 -25.02 5.53 -7.17
N GLU A 434 -24.57 6.80 -7.24
CA GLU A 434 -25.18 7.82 -8.08
C GLU A 434 -24.76 7.73 -9.56
N ASP A 435 -23.69 6.97 -9.87
CA ASP A 435 -23.18 6.77 -11.22
C ASP A 435 -23.93 5.68 -11.98
N ASP A 436 -24.09 5.83 -13.30
CA ASP A 436 -24.47 4.72 -14.17
C ASP A 436 -23.23 3.92 -14.57
N THR A 437 -22.18 4.64 -14.96
CA THR A 437 -20.85 4.08 -15.28
C THR A 437 -19.76 5.02 -14.79
N MET A 438 -18.64 4.45 -14.30
CA MET A 438 -17.55 5.25 -13.80
C MET A 438 -16.18 4.68 -14.15
N LEU A 439 -15.26 5.56 -14.53
CA LEU A 439 -13.82 5.24 -14.64
C LEU A 439 -13.18 5.27 -13.27
N ILE A 440 -12.61 4.17 -12.88
CA ILE A 440 -11.91 4.00 -11.60
C ILE A 440 -10.78 2.97 -11.79
N GLY A 441 -10.07 2.65 -10.76
CA GLY A 441 -9.09 1.57 -10.74
C GLY A 441 -8.69 1.19 -9.33
N TRP A 442 -7.83 0.21 -9.26
CA TRP A 442 -7.32 -0.33 -8.01
C TRP A 442 -5.81 -0.56 -8.11
N THR A 443 -5.09 -0.23 -7.08
CA THR A 443 -3.75 -0.73 -6.82
C THR A 443 -3.88 -1.70 -5.66
N GLY A 444 -3.34 -2.92 -5.79
CA GLY A 444 -3.48 -3.91 -4.74
C GLY A 444 -2.81 -3.47 -3.45
N ASP A 445 -3.47 -3.69 -2.31
CA ASP A 445 -3.01 -3.28 -0.98
C ASP A 445 -2.19 -4.37 -0.29
N ASN A 446 -2.36 -5.61 -0.75
CA ASN A 446 -1.59 -6.77 -0.31
C ASN A 446 -1.38 -7.75 -1.47
N GLY A 447 -0.59 -8.77 -1.30
CA GLY A 447 -0.30 -9.75 -2.34
C GLY A 447 -1.36 -10.85 -2.52
N ASP A 448 -2.51 -10.76 -1.86
CA ASP A 448 -3.55 -11.79 -1.92
C ASP A 448 -4.61 -11.49 -2.98
N PRO A 449 -5.07 -12.49 -3.79
CA PRO A 449 -6.14 -12.31 -4.76
C PRO A 449 -7.49 -11.85 -4.16
N ASP A 450 -7.73 -12.13 -2.88
CA ASP A 450 -8.94 -11.69 -2.19
C ASP A 450 -9.07 -10.16 -2.17
N ASN A 451 -7.95 -9.43 -2.13
CA ASN A 451 -7.92 -7.97 -2.22
C ASN A 451 -8.48 -7.43 -3.56
N TRP A 452 -8.48 -8.25 -4.59
CA TRP A 452 -9.06 -7.92 -5.90
C TRP A 452 -10.51 -8.41 -6.01
N LEU A 453 -10.69 -9.70 -5.82
CA LEU A 453 -11.98 -10.34 -6.10
C LEU A 453 -13.00 -10.07 -4.99
N GLY A 454 -12.57 -10.14 -3.73
CA GLY A 454 -13.43 -9.86 -2.59
C GLY A 454 -13.74 -8.37 -2.46
N THR A 455 -12.73 -7.51 -2.55
CA THR A 455 -12.87 -6.06 -2.34
C THR A 455 -13.62 -5.38 -3.48
N LEU A 456 -13.39 -5.77 -4.74
CA LEU A 456 -14.00 -5.08 -5.90
C LEU A 456 -15.29 -5.71 -6.38
N LEU A 457 -15.59 -6.97 -6.03
CA LEU A 457 -16.68 -7.76 -6.64
C LEU A 457 -17.47 -8.59 -5.62
N GLY A 458 -16.99 -8.74 -4.38
CA GLY A 458 -17.69 -9.48 -3.33
C GLY A 458 -19.00 -8.81 -2.93
N CYS A 459 -19.99 -9.60 -2.51
CA CYS A 459 -21.29 -9.11 -2.07
C CYS A 459 -21.20 -8.23 -0.81
N GLU A 460 -20.25 -8.50 0.08
CA GLU A 460 -20.01 -7.70 1.29
C GLU A 460 -19.45 -6.31 0.98
N ALA A 461 -18.78 -6.16 -0.18
CA ALA A 461 -18.13 -4.92 -0.59
C ALA A 461 -19.05 -3.92 -1.34
N ILE A 462 -20.36 -4.21 -1.48
CA ILE A 462 -21.32 -3.37 -2.24
C ILE A 462 -21.39 -1.94 -1.69
N ASN A 463 -21.32 -1.77 -0.38
CA ASN A 463 -21.31 -0.44 0.25
C ASN A 463 -19.91 0.17 0.40
N GLY A 464 -18.87 -0.56 -0.04
CA GLY A 464 -17.48 -0.16 -0.11
C GLY A 464 -17.01 -0.04 -1.56
N ASN A 465 -15.91 -0.72 -1.89
CA ASN A 465 -15.19 -0.57 -3.16
C ASN A 465 -15.77 -1.37 -4.34
N ASN A 466 -16.86 -2.13 -4.15
CA ASN A 466 -17.60 -2.72 -5.25
C ASN A 466 -18.50 -1.66 -5.93
N PHE A 467 -17.90 -0.79 -6.72
CA PHE A 467 -18.59 0.29 -7.43
C PHE A 467 -19.56 -0.21 -8.50
N SER A 468 -19.43 -1.45 -8.93
CA SER A 468 -20.43 -2.07 -9.82
C SER A 468 -21.74 -2.42 -9.11
N LYS A 469 -21.77 -2.39 -7.78
CA LYS A 469 -22.91 -2.83 -6.94
C LYS A 469 -23.39 -4.24 -7.28
N TRP A 470 -22.53 -5.03 -7.91
CA TRP A 470 -22.84 -6.37 -8.37
C TRP A 470 -22.67 -7.39 -7.24
N CYS A 471 -23.67 -8.26 -7.08
CA CYS A 471 -23.61 -9.41 -6.17
C CYS A 471 -24.12 -10.64 -6.89
N TYR A 472 -23.27 -11.60 -7.10
CA TYR A 472 -23.60 -12.86 -7.75
C TYR A 472 -23.14 -14.03 -6.87
N LYS A 473 -24.11 -14.69 -6.24
CA LYS A 473 -23.84 -15.72 -5.23
C LYS A 473 -22.84 -16.80 -5.66
N PRO A 474 -22.90 -17.39 -6.89
CA PRO A 474 -21.92 -18.38 -7.31
C PRO A 474 -20.47 -17.85 -7.34
N PHE A 475 -20.25 -16.57 -7.64
CA PHE A 475 -18.96 -15.92 -7.55
C PHE A 475 -18.55 -15.71 -6.08
N ASP A 476 -19.43 -15.16 -5.27
CA ASP A 476 -19.18 -14.85 -3.88
C ASP A 476 -18.86 -16.11 -3.06
N ASP A 477 -19.57 -17.22 -3.30
CA ASP A 477 -19.28 -18.51 -2.66
C ASP A 477 -17.85 -19.01 -2.94
N LEU A 478 -17.31 -18.77 -4.15
CA LEU A 478 -15.93 -19.11 -4.48
C LEU A 478 -14.93 -18.22 -3.71
N ILE A 479 -15.22 -16.92 -3.61
CA ILE A 479 -14.38 -15.98 -2.87
C ILE A 479 -14.35 -16.35 -1.38
N GLN A 480 -15.52 -16.59 -0.78
CA GLN A 480 -15.61 -16.99 0.62
C GLN A 480 -14.85 -18.29 0.92
N LYS A 481 -14.98 -19.31 0.03
CA LYS A 481 -14.20 -20.54 0.14
C LYS A 481 -12.70 -20.29 -0.01
N GLY A 482 -12.29 -19.43 -0.94
CA GLY A 482 -10.89 -19.04 -1.12
C GLY A 482 -10.32 -18.35 0.12
N ARG A 483 -11.12 -17.49 0.76
CA ARG A 483 -10.76 -16.75 1.99
C ARG A 483 -10.60 -17.69 3.19
N THR A 484 -11.44 -18.73 3.28
CA THR A 484 -11.45 -19.67 4.42
C THR A 484 -10.59 -20.93 4.19
N THR A 485 -9.85 -21.02 3.10
CA THR A 485 -8.96 -22.14 2.75
C THR A 485 -7.50 -21.70 2.81
N SER A 486 -6.63 -22.44 3.51
CA SER A 486 -5.20 -22.14 3.61
C SER A 486 -4.36 -22.72 2.47
N ASP A 487 -4.83 -23.79 1.80
CA ASP A 487 -4.10 -24.45 0.71
C ASP A 487 -4.06 -23.58 -0.56
N VAL A 488 -2.87 -23.17 -0.96
CA VAL A 488 -2.65 -22.26 -2.10
C VAL A 488 -3.13 -22.84 -3.42
N ALA A 489 -2.98 -24.15 -3.64
CA ALA A 489 -3.42 -24.80 -4.88
C ALA A 489 -4.94 -24.78 -5.02
N THR A 490 -5.65 -25.09 -3.93
CA THR A 490 -7.11 -24.99 -3.86
C THR A 490 -7.58 -23.56 -4.06
N ARG A 491 -6.94 -22.58 -3.39
CA ARG A 491 -7.24 -21.15 -3.56
C ARG A 491 -7.02 -20.70 -5.00
N THR A 492 -5.93 -21.13 -5.65
CA THR A 492 -5.64 -20.82 -7.06
C THR A 492 -6.78 -21.27 -7.96
N LYS A 493 -7.30 -22.49 -7.74
CA LYS A 493 -8.44 -23.00 -8.50
C LYS A 493 -9.71 -22.20 -8.24
N LEU A 494 -10.06 -21.93 -6.99
CA LEU A 494 -11.27 -21.18 -6.60
C LEU A 494 -11.28 -19.77 -7.20
N TYR A 495 -10.17 -19.04 -7.09
CA TYR A 495 -10.04 -17.70 -7.68
C TYR A 495 -9.95 -17.74 -9.21
N GLY A 496 -9.44 -18.83 -9.78
CA GLY A 496 -9.49 -19.06 -11.23
C GLY A 496 -10.94 -19.24 -11.72
N ASP A 497 -11.71 -20.10 -11.06
CA ASP A 497 -13.13 -20.31 -11.37
C ASP A 497 -13.94 -18.99 -11.22
N ALA A 498 -13.65 -18.19 -10.20
CA ALA A 498 -14.27 -16.87 -10.01
C ALA A 498 -13.95 -15.90 -11.17
N GLN A 499 -12.72 -15.88 -11.68
CA GLN A 499 -12.37 -15.06 -12.85
C GLN A 499 -13.13 -15.47 -14.11
N HIS A 500 -13.41 -16.75 -14.31
CA HIS A 500 -14.27 -17.21 -15.40
C HIS A 500 -15.71 -16.72 -15.26
N ILE A 501 -16.28 -16.73 -14.07
CA ILE A 501 -17.61 -16.14 -13.79
C ILE A 501 -17.58 -14.62 -14.06
N PHE A 502 -16.55 -13.93 -13.62
CA PHE A 502 -16.37 -12.51 -13.91
C PHE A 502 -16.44 -12.21 -15.41
N ALA A 503 -15.72 -12.97 -16.23
CA ALA A 503 -15.71 -12.79 -17.69
C ALA A 503 -17.09 -13.03 -18.32
N GLN A 504 -17.88 -13.95 -17.76
CA GLN A 504 -19.24 -14.23 -18.22
C GLN A 504 -20.23 -13.13 -17.80
N GLN A 505 -20.09 -12.55 -16.60
CA GLN A 505 -21.04 -11.61 -16.01
C GLN A 505 -20.68 -10.14 -16.27
N LEU A 506 -19.41 -9.85 -16.52
CA LEU A 506 -18.86 -8.54 -16.87
C LEU A 506 -19.42 -7.38 -16.01
N PRO A 507 -19.26 -7.41 -14.70
CA PRO A 507 -19.73 -6.33 -13.82
C PRO A 507 -18.96 -5.01 -14.05
N PHE A 508 -17.73 -5.07 -14.54
CA PHE A 508 -16.95 -3.95 -15.04
C PHE A 508 -16.13 -4.36 -16.28
N SER A 509 -15.77 -3.38 -17.09
CA SER A 509 -14.88 -3.54 -18.25
C SER A 509 -13.44 -3.29 -17.82
N PRO A 510 -12.55 -4.30 -17.76
CA PRO A 510 -11.12 -4.07 -17.58
C PRO A 510 -10.55 -3.28 -18.76
N ILE A 511 -9.73 -2.27 -18.49
CA ILE A 511 -9.13 -1.42 -19.53
C ILE A 511 -7.63 -1.67 -19.63
N ALA A 512 -6.89 -1.45 -18.53
CA ALA A 512 -5.44 -1.49 -18.56
C ALA A 512 -4.80 -1.89 -17.25
N HIS A 513 -3.62 -2.54 -17.37
CA HIS A 513 -2.60 -2.59 -16.34
C HIS A 513 -1.48 -1.63 -16.75
N SER A 514 -1.08 -0.72 -15.87
CA SER A 514 -0.01 0.22 -16.22
C SER A 514 1.37 -0.33 -15.87
N THR A 515 2.40 0.23 -16.51
CA THR A 515 3.77 0.14 -16.04
C THR A 515 4.06 1.31 -15.12
N VAL A 516 4.57 1.04 -13.93
CA VAL A 516 4.97 2.08 -12.97
C VAL A 516 6.41 2.49 -13.25
N TYR A 517 6.63 3.79 -13.31
CA TYR A 517 7.95 4.41 -13.49
C TYR A 517 8.25 5.31 -12.28
N GLN A 518 9.50 5.27 -11.83
CA GLN A 518 9.96 6.12 -10.74
C GLN A 518 11.25 6.83 -11.13
N PRO A 519 11.21 8.10 -11.53
CA PRO A 519 12.42 8.87 -11.79
C PRO A 519 13.25 9.03 -10.51
N VAL A 520 14.54 8.69 -10.60
CA VAL A 520 15.47 8.69 -9.48
C VAL A 520 16.80 9.29 -9.92
N SER A 521 17.37 10.21 -9.14
CA SER A 521 18.73 10.72 -9.35
C SER A 521 19.75 9.59 -9.21
N LYS A 522 20.76 9.52 -10.08
CA LYS A 522 21.90 8.59 -9.98
C LYS A 522 22.73 8.74 -8.70
N LYS A 523 22.49 9.80 -7.92
CA LYS A 523 23.04 9.96 -6.57
C LYS A 523 22.36 9.05 -5.54
N VAL A 524 21.13 8.60 -5.80
CA VAL A 524 20.37 7.73 -4.90
C VAL A 524 20.73 6.27 -5.16
N VAL A 525 20.89 5.52 -4.10
CA VAL A 525 21.23 4.09 -4.14
C VAL A 525 20.16 3.30 -3.40
N ASP A 526 19.81 2.12 -3.90
CA ASP A 526 18.82 1.21 -3.34
C ASP A 526 17.37 1.74 -3.28
N MET A 527 17.01 2.76 -4.08
CA MET A 527 15.59 3.08 -4.27
C MET A 527 14.91 1.96 -5.06
N ARG A 528 13.79 1.47 -4.55
CA ARG A 528 12.99 0.41 -5.19
C ARG A 528 11.57 0.92 -5.45
N ILE A 529 10.98 0.45 -6.53
CA ILE A 529 9.54 0.67 -6.76
C ILE A 529 8.78 -0.29 -5.86
N GLU A 530 7.87 0.25 -5.08
CA GLU A 530 6.95 -0.55 -4.27
C GLU A 530 5.70 -0.87 -5.10
N PRO A 531 5.30 -2.15 -5.25
CA PRO A 531 4.18 -2.52 -6.10
C PRO A 531 2.84 -2.01 -5.57
N LEU A 532 2.73 -1.78 -4.27
CA LEU A 532 1.51 -1.41 -3.57
C LEU A 532 1.23 0.11 -3.55
N GLY A 533 1.93 0.90 -4.41
CA GLY A 533 1.56 2.30 -4.70
C GLY A 533 2.01 3.35 -3.68
N TYR A 534 3.01 3.06 -2.86
CA TYR A 534 3.67 3.99 -1.95
C TYR A 534 5.18 4.06 -2.23
N ALA A 535 5.92 4.88 -1.50
CA ALA A 535 7.39 4.91 -1.54
C ALA A 535 7.99 4.61 -0.18
N ARG A 536 9.11 3.86 -0.16
CA ARG A 536 9.87 3.52 1.05
C ARG A 536 11.29 4.04 0.94
N PHE A 537 11.78 4.61 2.02
CA PHE A 537 13.12 5.24 2.09
C PHE A 537 14.06 4.54 3.07
N ASP A 538 13.59 3.54 3.82
CA ASP A 538 14.45 2.66 4.61
C ASP A 538 15.39 1.89 3.68
N GLY A 539 16.69 1.83 4.03
CA GLY A 539 17.74 1.24 3.19
C GLY A 539 18.23 2.11 2.04
N VAL A 540 17.57 3.23 1.74
CA VAL A 540 17.99 4.17 0.69
C VAL A 540 19.14 5.03 1.19
N SER A 541 20.14 5.26 0.33
CA SER A 541 21.27 6.17 0.61
C SER A 541 21.49 7.17 -0.52
N VAL A 542 22.23 8.23 -0.23
CA VAL A 542 22.66 9.26 -1.18
C VAL A 542 24.19 9.24 -1.24
N LYS A 543 24.78 9.23 -2.44
CA LYS A 543 26.24 9.29 -2.66
C LYS A 543 26.84 10.60 -2.20
#